data_1ea179b3d439b33fb7bf8383502de25f
#
_entry.id   1ea179b3d439b33fb7bf8383502de25f
#
_cell.length_a   1.000
_cell.length_b   1.000
_cell.length_c   1.000
_cell.angle_alpha   90.00
_cell.angle_beta   90.00
_cell.angle_gamma   90.00
#
_symmetry.space_group_name_H-M   'P 1'
#
loop_
_entity.id
_entity.type
_entity.pdbx_description
1 polymer ?
#
loop_
_entity_poly.entity_id
_entity_poly.type
_entity_poly.pdbx_seq_one_letter_code
_entity_poly.pdbx_strand_id
1 'polypeptide(L)'
;QFVYQLRTQLVKQILDTPVAQVDHLGSAPLMASLSTDIQALTTAFVRMPELVQGIILSLAVSLYLGSLSWPLLLIIMLWIVTTIWISTLLVKHVYQNLTHIRDINDALYQDYQAVIEGRKELALNQHRAKNLYIQDLIRHATAYKKTIIKADTYHLSAVNWSNIMMFAAIGVIFAVASYLGLSLGIATTFALTLLFMQSPILHAVGAYPTLQTAQVALDKIQSLQLADYEPQFVTANTDNNWQSIELRNLDYQYSSQDMILKQVNLTLNKGDVVFLIGANGSGKSTLAKVLTGIFTPTRGQLSIDGRPITDTNRAEYRQLFSAIFSDQYIFKQLIGPEGNPPDMSLVHHWQHRLQLQNKVSIEGSKLSTDKLSQGQRKRLAMLTTVVEDKDILLLDEWAADQDPAFRRTFYQSLIPELKALGKTLFIISHDDSYFEHADRLLLMKQGKLIELNPEQRKQASADAISML
;
A
#
# COMPACT_ATOMS: atom_id res chain seq x y z
N GLN A 1 -4.83 22.54 2.32
CA GLN A 1 -3.37 22.54 2.41
C GLN A 1 -2.85 21.42 3.32
N PHE A 2 -3.37 21.29 4.56
CA PHE A 2 -2.98 20.24 5.52
C PHE A 2 -3.06 18.82 4.92
N VAL A 3 -4.20 18.44 4.33
CA VAL A 3 -4.42 17.11 3.73
C VAL A 3 -3.46 16.83 2.58
N TYR A 4 -3.20 17.85 1.74
CA TYR A 4 -2.22 17.75 0.67
C TYR A 4 -0.82 17.48 1.23
N GLN A 5 -0.38 18.25 2.21
CA GLN A 5 0.92 18.07 2.85
C GLN A 5 1.04 16.70 3.51
N LEU A 6 0.02 16.26 4.25
CA LEU A 6 0.04 14.93 4.90
C LEU A 6 0.14 13.79 3.88
N ARG A 7 -0.61 13.87 2.76
CA ARG A 7 -0.53 12.86 1.69
C ARG A 7 0.84 12.81 1.03
N THR A 8 1.37 13.97 0.64
CA THR A 8 2.68 14.05 0.00
C THR A 8 3.79 13.59 0.93
N GLN A 9 3.70 13.93 2.22
CA GLN A 9 4.62 13.50 3.25
C GLN A 9 4.57 11.98 3.43
N LEU A 10 3.39 11.38 3.59
CA LEU A 10 3.25 9.93 3.74
C LEU A 10 3.75 9.16 2.52
N VAL A 11 3.45 9.64 1.31
CA VAL A 11 3.97 9.01 0.08
C VAL A 11 5.50 9.06 0.07
N LYS A 12 6.10 10.21 0.43
CA LYS A 12 7.57 10.33 0.50
C LYS A 12 8.17 9.41 1.56
N GLN A 13 7.57 9.33 2.74
CA GLN A 13 7.99 8.40 3.79
C GLN A 13 7.94 6.93 3.35
N ILE A 14 6.90 6.53 2.60
CA ILE A 14 6.81 5.18 2.02
C ILE A 14 7.94 4.95 1.01
N LEU A 15 8.26 5.93 0.16
CA LEU A 15 9.35 5.84 -0.81
C LEU A 15 10.73 5.75 -0.16
N ASP A 16 10.92 6.40 0.99
CA ASP A 16 12.18 6.40 1.75
C ASP A 16 12.31 5.18 2.68
N THR A 17 11.19 4.51 2.98
CA THR A 17 11.19 3.31 3.82
C THR A 17 11.85 2.13 3.08
N PRO A 18 12.72 1.35 3.74
CA PRO A 18 13.35 0.18 3.13
C PRO A 18 12.31 -0.78 2.53
N VAL A 19 12.55 -1.26 1.30
CA VAL A 19 11.62 -2.13 0.57
C VAL A 19 11.27 -3.39 1.36
N ALA A 20 12.22 -3.98 2.09
CA ALA A 20 11.98 -5.15 2.94
C ALA A 20 10.93 -4.88 4.03
N GLN A 21 10.89 -3.67 4.59
CA GLN A 21 9.88 -3.27 5.56
C GLN A 21 8.53 -3.02 4.90
N VAL A 22 8.51 -2.38 3.72
CA VAL A 22 7.29 -2.17 2.92
C VAL A 22 6.67 -3.51 2.51
N ASP A 23 7.51 -4.47 2.05
CA ASP A 23 7.09 -5.83 1.72
C ASP A 23 6.48 -6.57 2.94
N HIS A 24 7.07 -6.39 4.13
CA HIS A 24 6.57 -6.98 5.38
C HIS A 24 5.23 -6.38 5.82
N LEU A 25 5.05 -5.07 5.67
CA LEU A 25 3.79 -4.38 5.99
C LEU A 25 2.67 -4.80 5.01
N GLY A 26 3.02 -5.05 3.76
CA GLY A 26 2.08 -5.35 2.69
C GLY A 26 1.37 -4.11 2.16
N SER A 27 0.72 -4.24 1.01
CA SER A 27 0.05 -3.12 0.32
C SER A 27 -1.23 -2.64 1.01
N ALA A 28 -1.97 -3.53 1.67
CA ALA A 28 -3.29 -3.20 2.21
C ALA A 28 -3.26 -2.16 3.35
N PRO A 29 -2.40 -2.26 4.39
CA PRO A 29 -2.27 -1.23 5.42
C PRO A 29 -1.81 0.12 4.85
N LEU A 30 -0.87 0.13 3.91
CA LEU A 30 -0.37 1.35 3.29
C LEU A 30 -1.45 2.06 2.47
N MET A 31 -2.21 1.31 1.66
CA MET A 31 -3.34 1.86 0.91
C MET A 31 -4.46 2.38 1.83
N ALA A 32 -4.74 1.69 2.94
CA ALA A 32 -5.70 2.15 3.94
C ALA A 32 -5.24 3.48 4.56
N SER A 33 -3.97 3.60 4.91
CA SER A 33 -3.41 4.83 5.48
C SER A 33 -3.45 6.00 4.51
N LEU A 34 -3.15 5.78 3.21
CA LEU A 34 -3.23 6.82 2.18
C LEU A 34 -4.66 7.22 1.79
N SER A 35 -5.67 6.42 2.12
CA SER A 35 -7.08 6.65 1.76
C SER A 35 -7.95 6.92 2.97
N THR A 36 -8.35 5.88 3.69
CA THR A 36 -9.34 5.96 4.77
C THR A 36 -8.83 6.68 6.02
N ASP A 37 -7.57 6.44 6.41
CA ASP A 37 -7.01 7.04 7.62
C ASP A 37 -6.78 8.56 7.42
N ILE A 38 -6.26 8.98 6.25
CA ILE A 38 -6.18 10.42 5.91
C ILE A 38 -7.56 11.06 5.85
N GLN A 39 -8.57 10.35 5.33
CA GLN A 39 -9.93 10.87 5.29
C GLN A 39 -10.50 11.06 6.70
N ALA A 40 -10.25 10.15 7.63
CA ALA A 40 -10.64 10.27 9.03
C ALA A 40 -10.00 11.50 9.68
N LEU A 41 -8.69 11.71 9.50
CA LEU A 41 -7.97 12.89 9.97
C LEU A 41 -8.54 14.18 9.36
N THR A 42 -8.85 14.18 8.06
CA THR A 42 -9.44 15.32 7.36
C THR A 42 -10.79 15.68 7.96
N THR A 43 -11.65 14.69 8.18
CA THR A 43 -12.99 14.90 8.74
C THR A 43 -12.90 15.48 10.16
N ALA A 44 -12.00 14.97 10.98
CA ALA A 44 -11.78 15.49 12.32
C ALA A 44 -11.28 16.95 12.31
N PHE A 45 -10.34 17.26 11.41
CA PHE A 45 -9.83 18.64 11.26
C PHE A 45 -10.94 19.63 10.87
N VAL A 46 -11.85 19.21 9.98
CA VAL A 46 -13.02 20.05 9.58
C VAL A 46 -14.02 20.20 10.73
N ARG A 47 -14.20 19.14 11.56
CA ARG A 47 -15.14 19.14 12.68
C ARG A 47 -14.62 19.84 13.95
N MET A 48 -13.30 20.01 14.07
CA MET A 48 -12.67 20.63 15.24
C MET A 48 -13.19 22.06 15.54
N PRO A 49 -13.34 22.96 14.56
CA PRO A 49 -13.94 24.28 14.79
C PRO A 49 -15.39 24.21 15.32
N GLU A 50 -16.19 23.25 14.84
CA GLU A 50 -17.57 23.05 15.30
C GLU A 50 -17.61 22.66 16.79
N LEU A 51 -16.69 21.80 17.22
CA LEU A 51 -16.55 21.42 18.63
C LEU A 51 -16.16 22.63 19.49
N VAL A 52 -15.14 23.38 19.07
CA VAL A 52 -14.67 24.57 19.79
C VAL A 52 -15.78 25.61 19.89
N GLN A 53 -16.45 25.89 18.77
CA GLN A 53 -17.58 26.80 18.73
C GLN A 53 -18.71 26.36 19.66
N GLY A 54 -19.07 25.07 19.62
CA GLY A 54 -20.13 24.51 20.48
C GLY A 54 -19.79 24.65 21.95
N ILE A 55 -18.55 24.40 22.37
CA ILE A 55 -18.11 24.56 23.75
C ILE A 55 -18.17 26.03 24.18
N ILE A 56 -17.59 26.96 23.39
CA ILE A 56 -17.55 28.39 23.72
C ILE A 56 -18.97 28.95 23.84
N LEU A 57 -19.84 28.66 22.86
CA LEU A 57 -21.23 29.10 22.89
C LEU A 57 -21.99 28.53 24.07
N SER A 58 -21.84 27.26 24.38
CA SER A 58 -22.49 26.62 25.53
C SER A 58 -22.09 27.25 26.84
N LEU A 59 -20.80 27.57 27.02
CA LEU A 59 -20.30 28.26 28.22
C LEU A 59 -20.83 29.70 28.30
N ALA A 60 -20.74 30.47 27.23
CA ALA A 60 -21.20 31.87 27.20
C ALA A 60 -22.70 31.98 27.48
N VAL A 61 -23.49 31.11 26.83
CA VAL A 61 -24.94 31.04 27.03
C VAL A 61 -25.31 30.60 28.43
N SER A 62 -24.61 29.59 28.98
CA SER A 62 -24.86 29.16 30.38
C SER A 62 -24.60 30.25 31.40
N LEU A 63 -23.54 31.05 31.20
CA LEU A 63 -23.23 32.20 32.05
C LEU A 63 -24.33 33.29 31.94
N TYR A 64 -24.77 33.59 30.70
CA TYR A 64 -25.83 34.54 30.45
C TYR A 64 -27.16 34.12 31.07
N LEU A 65 -27.60 32.87 30.83
CA LEU A 65 -28.83 32.33 31.42
C LEU A 65 -28.78 32.26 32.96
N GLY A 66 -27.59 31.91 33.53
CA GLY A 66 -27.36 31.94 34.95
C GLY A 66 -27.50 33.32 35.59
N SER A 67 -27.10 34.39 34.88
CA SER A 67 -27.31 35.76 35.34
C SER A 67 -28.78 36.20 35.36
N LEU A 68 -29.63 35.57 34.50
CA LEU A 68 -31.07 35.81 34.49
C LEU A 68 -31.83 35.04 35.57
N SER A 69 -31.56 33.75 35.72
CA SER A 69 -32.16 32.91 36.75
C SER A 69 -31.34 31.63 36.98
N TRP A 70 -30.60 31.58 38.09
CA TRP A 70 -29.83 30.42 38.45
C TRP A 70 -30.67 29.15 38.74
N PRO A 71 -31.84 29.24 39.41
CA PRO A 71 -32.67 28.04 39.67
C PRO A 71 -33.23 27.43 38.38
N LEU A 72 -33.68 28.27 37.44
CA LEU A 72 -34.17 27.80 36.15
C LEU A 72 -33.11 27.15 35.33
N LEU A 73 -31.88 27.72 35.34
CA LEU A 73 -30.71 27.15 34.66
C LEU A 73 -30.38 25.72 35.18
N LEU A 74 -30.38 25.51 36.50
CA LEU A 74 -30.06 24.21 37.09
C LEU A 74 -31.10 23.15 36.67
N ILE A 75 -32.38 23.51 36.62
CA ILE A 75 -33.45 22.54 36.22
C ILE A 75 -33.29 22.17 34.74
N ILE A 76 -32.98 23.17 33.88
CA ILE A 76 -32.72 22.89 32.45
C ILE A 76 -31.45 22.07 32.23
N MET A 77 -30.41 22.36 32.98
CA MET A 77 -29.17 21.56 32.92
C MET A 77 -29.43 20.08 33.34
N LEU A 78 -30.20 19.86 34.41
CA LEU A 78 -30.59 18.53 34.82
C LEU A 78 -31.44 17.82 33.73
N TRP A 79 -32.33 18.56 33.08
CA TRP A 79 -33.16 18.05 31.95
C TRP A 79 -32.28 17.64 30.77
N ILE A 80 -31.32 18.49 30.39
CA ILE A 80 -30.37 18.20 29.29
C ILE A 80 -29.51 16.98 29.62
N VAL A 81 -28.96 16.91 30.83
CA VAL A 81 -28.16 15.77 31.27
C VAL A 81 -28.95 14.46 31.22
N THR A 82 -30.21 14.48 31.69
CA THR A 82 -31.09 13.31 31.64
C THR A 82 -31.40 12.91 30.18
N THR A 83 -31.66 13.88 29.31
CA THR A 83 -31.90 13.65 27.87
C THR A 83 -30.69 13.00 27.21
N ILE A 84 -29.48 13.55 27.46
CA ILE A 84 -28.22 13.01 26.92
C ILE A 84 -27.97 11.60 27.46
N TRP A 85 -28.19 11.37 28.76
CA TRP A 85 -27.97 10.06 29.39
C TRP A 85 -28.82 8.96 28.72
N ILE A 86 -30.13 9.21 28.50
CA ILE A 86 -31.01 8.27 27.82
C ILE A 86 -30.60 8.09 26.35
N SER A 87 -30.23 9.20 25.66
CA SER A 87 -29.75 9.15 24.29
C SER A 87 -28.49 8.29 24.14
N THR A 88 -27.55 8.37 25.09
CA THR A 88 -26.32 7.55 25.06
C THR A 88 -26.60 6.06 25.23
N LEU A 89 -27.65 5.68 25.99
CA LEU A 89 -28.07 4.27 26.08
C LEU A 89 -28.57 3.72 24.72
N LEU A 90 -29.28 4.53 23.95
CA LEU A 90 -29.76 4.15 22.62
C LEU A 90 -28.58 4.09 21.64
N VAL A 91 -27.70 5.08 21.66
CA VAL A 91 -26.51 5.17 20.80
C VAL A 91 -25.54 4.02 21.06
N LYS A 92 -25.40 3.53 22.30
CA LYS A 92 -24.58 2.35 22.61
C LYS A 92 -25.01 1.12 21.78
N HIS A 93 -26.31 0.92 21.62
CA HIS A 93 -26.83 -0.18 20.80
C HIS A 93 -26.57 0.03 19.30
N VAL A 94 -26.51 1.29 18.83
CA VAL A 94 -26.09 1.60 17.46
C VAL A 94 -24.65 1.13 17.23
N TYR A 95 -23.72 1.50 18.12
CA TYR A 95 -22.32 1.10 17.98
C TYR A 95 -22.12 -0.42 18.01
N GLN A 96 -22.82 -1.13 18.87
CA GLN A 96 -22.78 -2.60 18.90
C GLN A 96 -23.21 -3.21 17.57
N ASN A 97 -24.30 -2.71 16.97
CA ASN A 97 -24.74 -3.19 15.67
C ASN A 97 -23.79 -2.79 14.53
N LEU A 98 -23.17 -1.59 14.59
CA LEU A 98 -22.19 -1.16 13.59
C LEU A 98 -20.92 -2.04 13.58
N THR A 99 -20.50 -2.54 14.76
CA THR A 99 -19.39 -3.49 14.81
C THR A 99 -19.75 -4.80 14.10
N HIS A 100 -20.95 -5.35 14.37
CA HIS A 100 -21.45 -6.54 13.65
C HIS A 100 -21.61 -6.31 12.13
N ILE A 101 -22.02 -5.11 11.71
CA ILE A 101 -22.13 -4.76 10.30
C ILE A 101 -20.75 -4.83 9.63
N ARG A 102 -19.69 -4.42 10.31
CA ARG A 102 -18.32 -4.50 9.76
C ARG A 102 -17.92 -5.95 9.47
N ASP A 103 -18.11 -6.85 10.42
CA ASP A 103 -17.79 -8.27 10.25
C ASP A 103 -18.57 -8.90 9.08
N ILE A 104 -19.88 -8.55 8.97
CA ILE A 104 -20.73 -9.03 7.87
C ILE A 104 -20.29 -8.45 6.53
N ASN A 105 -19.86 -7.19 6.49
CA ASN A 105 -19.34 -6.57 5.29
C ASN A 105 -18.05 -7.27 4.79
N ASP A 106 -17.14 -7.63 5.70
CA ASP A 106 -15.94 -8.35 5.33
C ASP A 106 -16.28 -9.70 4.69
N ALA A 107 -17.26 -10.42 5.21
CA ALA A 107 -17.77 -11.66 4.61
C ALA A 107 -18.40 -11.41 3.22
N LEU A 108 -19.20 -10.35 3.08
CA LEU A 108 -19.80 -9.97 1.78
C LEU A 108 -18.74 -9.57 0.75
N TYR A 109 -17.67 -8.90 1.16
CA TYR A 109 -16.55 -8.59 0.27
C TYR A 109 -15.87 -9.86 -0.24
N GLN A 110 -15.66 -10.85 0.61
CA GLN A 110 -15.13 -12.16 0.19
C GLN A 110 -16.07 -12.86 -0.80
N ASP A 111 -17.38 -12.82 -0.57
CA ASP A 111 -18.36 -13.37 -1.50
C ASP A 111 -18.31 -12.64 -2.86
N TYR A 112 -18.25 -11.31 -2.87
CA TYR A 112 -18.12 -10.53 -4.11
C TYR A 112 -16.81 -10.83 -4.84
N GLN A 113 -15.69 -10.95 -4.12
CA GLN A 113 -14.42 -11.34 -4.70
C GLN A 113 -14.50 -12.74 -5.33
N ALA A 114 -15.11 -13.70 -4.63
CA ALA A 114 -15.30 -15.05 -5.15
C ALA A 114 -16.17 -15.06 -6.43
N VAL A 115 -17.20 -14.19 -6.52
CA VAL A 115 -18.02 -14.06 -7.75
C VAL A 115 -17.21 -13.44 -8.90
N ILE A 116 -16.41 -12.40 -8.63
CA ILE A 116 -15.69 -11.65 -9.67
C ILE A 116 -14.47 -12.43 -10.16
N GLU A 117 -13.67 -12.95 -9.25
CA GLU A 117 -12.43 -13.67 -9.59
C GLU A 117 -12.73 -15.10 -10.05
N GLY A 118 -13.66 -15.78 -9.39
CA GLY A 118 -14.08 -17.15 -9.72
C GLY A 118 -15.13 -17.28 -10.81
N ARG A 119 -15.39 -16.22 -11.59
CA ARG A 119 -16.46 -16.20 -12.61
C ARG A 119 -16.37 -17.30 -13.66
N LYS A 120 -15.16 -17.75 -14.03
CA LYS A 120 -14.95 -18.82 -15.00
C LYS A 120 -15.33 -20.17 -14.42
N GLU A 121 -14.91 -20.45 -13.22
CA GLU A 121 -15.18 -21.67 -12.46
C GLU A 121 -16.69 -21.78 -12.14
N LEU A 122 -17.32 -20.65 -11.78
CA LEU A 122 -18.75 -20.56 -11.52
C LEU A 122 -19.59 -20.77 -12.81
N ALA A 123 -19.11 -20.27 -13.95
CA ALA A 123 -19.74 -20.49 -15.25
C ALA A 123 -19.68 -21.96 -15.67
N LEU A 124 -18.61 -22.65 -15.34
CA LEU A 124 -18.43 -24.08 -15.65
C LEU A 124 -19.19 -24.99 -14.64
N ASN A 125 -19.51 -24.50 -13.43
CA ASN A 125 -20.16 -25.30 -12.39
C ASN A 125 -21.35 -24.53 -11.78
N GLN A 126 -22.53 -24.74 -12.35
CA GLN A 126 -23.79 -24.10 -11.90
C GLN A 126 -24.19 -24.48 -10.46
N HIS A 127 -23.84 -25.68 -9.99
CA HIS A 127 -24.13 -26.09 -8.62
C HIS A 127 -23.30 -25.28 -7.62
N ARG A 128 -22.01 -25.01 -7.94
CA ARG A 128 -21.15 -24.14 -7.13
C ARG A 128 -21.68 -22.71 -7.13
N ALA A 129 -22.07 -22.17 -8.29
CA ALA A 129 -22.67 -20.85 -8.40
C ALA A 129 -23.94 -20.71 -7.55
N LYS A 130 -24.83 -21.71 -7.61
CA LYS A 130 -26.06 -21.75 -6.80
C LYS A 130 -25.75 -21.79 -5.30
N ASN A 131 -24.80 -22.60 -4.88
CA ASN A 131 -24.42 -22.70 -3.47
C ASN A 131 -23.84 -21.39 -2.94
N LEU A 132 -22.87 -20.79 -3.64
CA LEU A 132 -22.29 -19.49 -3.29
C LEU A 132 -23.38 -18.41 -3.18
N TYR A 133 -24.31 -18.38 -4.15
CA TYR A 133 -25.38 -17.39 -4.15
C TYR A 133 -26.37 -17.57 -3.01
N ILE A 134 -26.86 -18.79 -2.77
CA ILE A 134 -27.91 -19.04 -1.78
C ILE A 134 -27.36 -19.17 -0.37
N GLN A 135 -26.28 -19.95 -0.19
CA GLN A 135 -25.80 -20.30 1.15
C GLN A 135 -24.90 -19.22 1.74
N ASP A 136 -24.13 -18.51 0.92
CA ASP A 136 -23.20 -17.50 1.38
C ASP A 136 -23.77 -16.08 1.15
N LEU A 137 -23.90 -15.64 -0.09
CA LEU A 137 -24.27 -14.27 -0.43
C LEU A 137 -25.63 -13.85 0.14
N ILE A 138 -26.71 -14.65 -0.10
CA ILE A 138 -28.05 -14.31 0.42
C ILE A 138 -28.09 -14.35 1.95
N ARG A 139 -27.38 -15.28 2.57
CA ARG A 139 -27.29 -15.37 4.04
C ARG A 139 -26.63 -14.12 4.62
N HIS A 140 -25.46 -13.73 4.12
CA HIS A 140 -24.73 -12.55 4.58
C HIS A 140 -25.50 -11.25 4.26
N ALA A 141 -26.06 -11.12 3.07
CA ALA A 141 -26.91 -9.97 2.70
C ALA A 141 -28.16 -9.85 3.58
N THR A 142 -28.79 -10.98 3.94
CA THR A 142 -29.94 -10.97 4.84
C THR A 142 -29.54 -10.59 6.27
N ALA A 143 -28.42 -11.09 6.75
CA ALA A 143 -27.86 -10.70 8.05
C ALA A 143 -27.52 -9.19 8.08
N TYR A 144 -26.85 -8.69 7.04
CA TYR A 144 -26.57 -7.26 6.86
C TYR A 144 -27.84 -6.41 6.93
N LYS A 145 -28.87 -6.77 6.11
CA LYS A 145 -30.17 -6.08 6.10
C LYS A 145 -30.79 -6.00 7.49
N LYS A 146 -30.83 -7.13 8.23
CA LYS A 146 -31.42 -7.16 9.57
C LYS A 146 -30.65 -6.29 10.55
N THR A 147 -29.33 -6.33 10.50
CA THR A 147 -28.48 -5.58 11.44
C THR A 147 -28.51 -4.08 11.15
N ILE A 148 -28.49 -3.66 9.86
CA ILE A 148 -28.60 -2.24 9.50
C ILE A 148 -29.95 -1.65 9.90
N ILE A 149 -31.06 -2.38 9.68
CA ILE A 149 -32.39 -1.93 10.11
C ILE A 149 -32.42 -1.71 11.63
N LYS A 150 -31.82 -2.62 12.42
CA LYS A 150 -31.74 -2.44 13.88
C LYS A 150 -30.90 -1.21 14.25
N ALA A 151 -29.71 -1.03 13.63
CA ALA A 151 -28.86 0.12 13.89
C ALA A 151 -29.61 1.43 13.58
N ASP A 152 -30.24 1.53 12.41
CA ASP A 152 -31.01 2.70 12.01
C ASP A 152 -32.21 2.97 12.91
N THR A 153 -32.90 1.91 13.36
CA THR A 153 -34.02 2.06 14.29
C THR A 153 -33.55 2.69 15.61
N TYR A 154 -32.45 2.20 16.18
CA TYR A 154 -31.90 2.80 17.41
C TYR A 154 -31.39 4.22 17.18
N HIS A 155 -30.73 4.48 16.04
CA HIS A 155 -30.29 5.81 15.69
C HIS A 155 -31.44 6.80 15.58
N LEU A 156 -32.47 6.48 14.79
CA LEU A 156 -33.63 7.32 14.62
C LEU A 156 -34.43 7.48 15.96
N SER A 157 -34.46 6.44 16.79
CA SER A 157 -35.07 6.54 18.12
C SER A 157 -34.30 7.52 19.02
N ALA A 158 -32.97 7.51 18.98
CA ALA A 158 -32.15 8.47 19.73
C ALA A 158 -32.33 9.93 19.24
N VAL A 159 -32.40 10.13 17.92
CA VAL A 159 -32.64 11.45 17.32
C VAL A 159 -34.04 11.95 17.68
N ASN A 160 -35.10 11.11 17.53
CA ASN A 160 -36.47 11.48 17.86
C ASN A 160 -36.65 11.73 19.36
N TRP A 161 -36.04 10.92 20.23
CA TRP A 161 -36.00 11.15 21.67
C TRP A 161 -35.44 12.55 21.97
N SER A 162 -34.28 12.89 21.41
CA SER A 162 -33.63 14.20 21.62
C SER A 162 -34.52 15.35 21.16
N ASN A 163 -35.20 15.22 20.01
CA ASN A 163 -36.08 16.24 19.47
C ASN A 163 -37.32 16.42 20.35
N ILE A 164 -37.98 15.29 20.78
CA ILE A 164 -39.18 15.34 21.66
C ILE A 164 -38.82 15.99 23.00
N MET A 165 -37.72 15.58 23.61
CA MET A 165 -37.28 16.13 24.89
C MET A 165 -36.90 17.61 24.81
N MET A 166 -36.40 18.04 23.66
CA MET A 166 -36.12 19.46 23.43
C MET A 166 -37.41 20.29 23.38
N PHE A 167 -38.40 19.86 22.62
CA PHE A 167 -39.68 20.57 22.59
C PHE A 167 -40.38 20.49 23.97
N ALA A 168 -40.30 19.36 24.68
CA ALA A 168 -40.83 19.24 26.04
C ALA A 168 -40.12 20.20 27.03
N ALA A 169 -38.80 20.45 26.83
CA ALA A 169 -38.07 21.40 27.65
C ALA A 169 -38.69 22.81 27.60
N ILE A 170 -39.21 23.22 26.45
CA ILE A 170 -39.92 24.52 26.32
C ILE A 170 -41.10 24.59 27.28
N GLY A 171 -41.94 23.54 27.31
CA GLY A 171 -43.04 23.43 28.25
C GLY A 171 -42.59 23.48 29.71
N VAL A 172 -41.52 22.76 30.03
CA VAL A 172 -40.92 22.75 31.38
C VAL A 172 -40.42 24.18 31.76
N ILE A 173 -39.76 24.87 30.84
CA ILE A 173 -39.30 26.26 31.06
C ILE A 173 -40.44 27.19 31.46
N PHE A 174 -41.56 27.17 30.70
CA PHE A 174 -42.68 28.03 31.02
C PHE A 174 -43.40 27.62 32.33
N ALA A 175 -43.54 26.33 32.58
CA ALA A 175 -44.16 25.83 33.83
C ALA A 175 -43.35 26.22 35.07
N VAL A 176 -42.03 25.98 35.01
CA VAL A 176 -41.10 26.31 36.11
C VAL A 176 -40.95 27.81 36.30
N ALA A 177 -40.85 28.59 35.21
CA ALA A 177 -40.79 30.06 35.29
C ALA A 177 -42.06 30.64 35.94
N SER A 178 -43.27 30.12 35.60
CA SER A 178 -44.51 30.48 36.23
C SER A 178 -44.52 30.13 37.73
N TYR A 179 -44.04 28.92 38.08
CA TYR A 179 -43.94 28.51 39.49
C TYR A 179 -42.98 29.36 40.33
N LEU A 180 -41.86 29.77 39.75
CA LEU A 180 -40.87 30.63 40.38
C LEU A 180 -41.25 32.13 40.35
N GLY A 181 -42.38 32.49 39.76
CA GLY A 181 -42.80 33.90 39.64
C GLY A 181 -41.92 34.76 38.73
N LEU A 182 -41.21 34.14 37.78
CA LEU A 182 -40.35 34.82 36.83
C LEU A 182 -41.18 35.53 35.75
N SER A 183 -40.64 36.62 35.15
CA SER A 183 -41.30 37.31 34.05
C SER A 183 -41.36 36.45 32.79
N LEU A 184 -42.43 36.68 31.99
CA LEU A 184 -42.60 36.01 30.71
C LEU A 184 -41.38 36.22 29.77
N GLY A 185 -40.73 37.41 29.86
CA GLY A 185 -39.52 37.70 29.11
C GLY A 185 -38.36 36.78 29.42
N ILE A 186 -38.16 36.44 30.71
CA ILE A 186 -37.10 35.48 31.11
C ILE A 186 -37.40 34.09 30.54
N ALA A 187 -38.63 33.60 30.68
CA ALA A 187 -39.05 32.28 30.15
C ALA A 187 -38.86 32.22 28.62
N THR A 188 -39.27 33.25 27.90
CA THR A 188 -39.12 33.31 26.46
C THR A 188 -37.63 33.36 26.05
N THR A 189 -36.77 34.08 26.77
CA THR A 189 -35.34 34.12 26.53
C THR A 189 -34.72 32.76 26.70
N PHE A 190 -35.06 32.05 27.76
CA PHE A 190 -34.57 30.68 27.97
C PHE A 190 -35.02 29.74 26.85
N ALA A 191 -36.32 29.77 26.44
CA ALA A 191 -36.86 28.90 25.40
C ALA A 191 -36.21 29.16 24.02
N LEU A 192 -36.08 30.43 23.61
CA LEU A 192 -35.43 30.80 22.35
C LEU A 192 -33.94 30.48 22.36
N THR A 193 -33.26 30.72 23.47
CA THR A 193 -31.85 30.39 23.62
C THR A 193 -31.60 28.88 23.54
N LEU A 194 -32.48 28.07 24.18
CA LEU A 194 -32.38 26.60 24.08
C LEU A 194 -32.56 26.11 22.65
N LEU A 195 -33.53 26.66 21.91
CA LEU A 195 -33.73 26.35 20.48
C LEU A 195 -32.50 26.72 19.64
N PHE A 196 -31.93 27.88 19.88
CA PHE A 196 -30.71 28.33 19.18
C PHE A 196 -29.49 27.42 19.48
N MET A 197 -29.38 26.97 20.72
CA MET A 197 -28.24 26.12 21.16
C MET A 197 -28.31 24.67 20.69
N GLN A 198 -29.46 24.21 20.17
CA GLN A 198 -29.61 22.82 19.70
C GLN A 198 -28.56 22.43 18.68
N SER A 199 -28.40 23.22 17.62
CA SER A 199 -27.45 22.93 16.53
C SER A 199 -25.98 22.95 17.00
N PRO A 200 -25.48 23.98 17.69
CA PRO A 200 -24.12 23.99 18.24
C PRO A 200 -23.80 22.84 19.17
N ILE A 201 -24.72 22.46 20.04
CA ILE A 201 -24.52 21.31 20.95
C ILE A 201 -24.46 19.99 20.18
N LEU A 202 -25.40 19.77 19.23
CA LEU A 202 -25.39 18.56 18.40
C LEU A 202 -24.12 18.44 17.55
N HIS A 203 -23.62 19.56 16.99
CA HIS A 203 -22.39 19.56 16.24
C HIS A 203 -21.17 19.24 17.13
N ALA A 204 -21.10 19.83 18.33
CA ALA A 204 -20.02 19.57 19.29
C ALA A 204 -20.03 18.09 19.75
N VAL A 205 -21.20 17.54 20.10
CA VAL A 205 -21.34 16.13 20.48
C VAL A 205 -21.01 15.19 19.31
N GLY A 206 -21.47 15.53 18.10
CA GLY A 206 -21.19 14.77 16.88
C GLY A 206 -19.72 14.81 16.42
N ALA A 207 -18.97 15.85 16.80
CA ALA A 207 -17.55 15.95 16.50
C ALA A 207 -16.67 14.98 17.34
N TYR A 208 -17.11 14.64 18.55
CA TYR A 208 -16.33 13.79 19.46
C TYR A 208 -15.97 12.39 18.88
N PRO A 209 -16.92 11.63 18.31
CA PRO A 209 -16.60 10.34 17.69
C PRO A 209 -15.64 10.45 16.50
N THR A 210 -15.73 11.54 15.72
CA THR A 210 -14.81 11.79 14.61
C THR A 210 -13.39 12.06 15.08
N LEU A 211 -13.21 12.76 16.20
CA LEU A 211 -11.90 12.94 16.82
C LEU A 211 -11.30 11.64 17.32
N GLN A 212 -12.12 10.75 17.93
CA GLN A 212 -11.66 9.43 18.35
C GLN A 212 -11.24 8.57 17.14
N THR A 213 -12.00 8.61 16.05
CA THR A 213 -11.65 7.88 14.82
C THR A 213 -10.33 8.41 14.22
N ALA A 214 -10.12 9.73 14.26
CA ALA A 214 -8.88 10.33 13.81
C ALA A 214 -7.68 9.95 14.69
N GLN A 215 -7.88 9.85 16.01
CA GLN A 215 -6.83 9.38 16.92
C GLN A 215 -6.40 7.95 16.56
N VAL A 216 -7.37 7.05 16.36
CA VAL A 216 -7.08 5.67 15.94
C VAL A 216 -6.34 5.63 14.59
N ALA A 217 -6.74 6.49 13.64
CA ALA A 217 -6.08 6.59 12.34
C ALA A 217 -4.62 7.08 12.48
N LEU A 218 -4.39 8.07 13.36
CA LEU A 218 -3.05 8.57 13.65
C LEU A 218 -2.15 7.50 14.28
N ASP A 219 -2.66 6.82 15.31
CA ASP A 219 -1.94 5.72 15.99
C ASP A 219 -1.59 4.60 14.99
N LYS A 220 -2.49 4.30 14.06
CA LYS A 220 -2.27 3.31 13.01
C LYS A 220 -1.17 3.76 12.02
N ILE A 221 -1.19 5.01 11.56
CA ILE A 221 -0.13 5.56 10.71
C ILE A 221 1.22 5.51 11.43
N GLN A 222 1.26 5.88 12.70
CA GLN A 222 2.49 5.80 13.51
C GLN A 222 2.98 4.36 13.69
N SER A 223 2.07 3.39 13.83
CA SER A 223 2.42 1.97 13.97
C SER A 223 3.08 1.36 12.73
N LEU A 224 2.98 1.99 11.56
CA LEU A 224 3.68 1.58 10.34
C LEU A 224 5.20 1.78 10.45
N GLN A 225 5.67 2.63 11.38
CA GLN A 225 7.09 2.93 11.59
C GLN A 225 7.82 3.28 10.29
N LEU A 226 7.19 4.08 9.43
CA LEU A 226 7.79 4.55 8.18
C LEU A 226 9.04 5.39 8.46
N ALA A 227 9.89 5.53 7.45
CA ALA A 227 11.07 6.39 7.52
C ALA A 227 10.71 7.84 7.86
N ASP A 228 11.65 8.57 8.45
CA ASP A 228 11.50 10.00 8.70
C ASP A 228 11.29 10.75 7.39
N TYR A 229 10.51 11.82 7.46
CA TYR A 229 10.23 12.62 6.28
C TYR A 229 11.42 13.48 5.88
N GLU A 230 11.96 13.20 4.69
CA GLU A 230 12.97 14.02 4.04
C GLU A 230 12.41 14.58 2.71
N PRO A 231 12.31 15.92 2.54
CA PRO A 231 11.67 16.49 1.35
C PRO A 231 12.50 16.30 0.08
N GLN A 232 13.80 16.11 0.19
CA GLN A 232 14.72 15.98 -0.95
C GLN A 232 14.84 14.53 -1.39
N PHE A 233 14.97 14.34 -2.71
CA PHE A 233 15.42 13.06 -3.26
C PHE A 233 16.95 13.09 -3.39
N VAL A 234 17.60 12.07 -2.86
CA VAL A 234 19.04 11.91 -3.06
C VAL A 234 19.25 11.41 -4.48
N THR A 235 19.59 12.33 -5.39
CA THR A 235 20.09 12.00 -6.73
C THR A 235 21.61 11.88 -6.63
N ALA A 236 22.10 10.65 -6.57
CA ALA A 236 23.53 10.41 -6.53
C ALA A 236 24.08 10.35 -7.97
N ASN A 237 25.18 11.03 -8.22
CA ASN A 237 25.98 10.82 -9.44
C ASN A 237 26.68 9.46 -9.31
N THR A 238 26.37 8.54 -10.20
CA THR A 238 27.05 7.24 -10.26
C THR A 238 28.42 7.40 -10.88
N ASP A 239 29.47 6.98 -10.16
CA ASP A 239 30.77 6.77 -10.77
C ASP A 239 30.72 5.45 -11.58
N ASN A 240 30.63 5.57 -12.92
CA ASN A 240 30.49 4.43 -13.82
C ASN A 240 31.79 3.64 -14.00
N ASN A 241 32.88 3.98 -13.27
CA ASN A 241 34.20 3.35 -13.38
C ASN A 241 34.37 2.10 -12.49
N TRP A 242 33.31 1.52 -11.97
CA TRP A 242 33.42 0.30 -11.17
C TRP A 242 34.00 -0.89 -11.99
N GLN A 243 34.70 -1.80 -11.30
CA GLN A 243 35.31 -3.00 -11.90
C GLN A 243 34.69 -4.29 -11.36
N SER A 244 34.43 -4.35 -10.05
CA SER A 244 33.89 -5.56 -9.42
C SER A 244 32.96 -5.27 -8.26
N ILE A 245 31.96 -6.13 -8.10
CA ILE A 245 31.05 -6.18 -6.95
C ILE A 245 31.30 -7.50 -6.24
N GLU A 246 31.51 -7.45 -4.92
CA GLU A 246 31.82 -8.61 -4.12
C GLU A 246 30.83 -8.80 -2.98
N LEU A 247 30.31 -10.03 -2.85
CA LEU A 247 29.60 -10.52 -1.69
C LEU A 247 30.55 -11.45 -0.92
N ARG A 248 30.79 -11.18 0.37
CA ARG A 248 31.67 -11.97 1.23
C ARG A 248 30.92 -12.51 2.43
N ASN A 249 30.86 -13.85 2.56
CA ASN A 249 30.21 -14.58 3.67
C ASN A 249 28.82 -14.03 4.01
N LEU A 250 28.03 -13.76 2.99
CA LEU A 250 26.79 -13.03 3.11
C LEU A 250 25.65 -13.96 3.54
N ASP A 251 25.01 -13.59 4.64
CA ASP A 251 23.78 -14.24 5.16
C ASP A 251 22.60 -13.29 5.05
N TYR A 252 21.43 -13.85 4.78
CA TYR A 252 20.17 -13.11 4.81
C TYR A 252 19.04 -13.96 5.36
N GLN A 253 18.20 -13.34 6.26
CA GLN A 253 16.95 -13.92 6.73
C GLN A 253 15.84 -12.87 6.77
N TYR A 254 14.61 -13.28 6.53
CA TYR A 254 13.43 -12.44 6.82
C TYR A 254 13.15 -12.45 8.33
N SER A 255 12.59 -11.39 8.86
CA SER A 255 12.49 -11.01 10.29
C SER A 255 12.21 -12.11 11.32
N SER A 256 11.63 -13.26 10.96
CA SER A 256 11.31 -14.36 11.90
C SER A 256 11.43 -15.75 11.27
N GLN A 257 12.06 -15.86 10.10
CA GLN A 257 12.16 -17.11 9.33
C GLN A 257 13.58 -17.68 9.41
N ASP A 258 13.72 -18.91 8.93
CA ASP A 258 15.02 -19.54 8.73
C ASP A 258 15.91 -18.75 7.77
N MET A 259 17.23 -18.93 7.90
CA MET A 259 18.22 -18.27 7.08
C MET A 259 18.08 -18.71 5.61
N ILE A 260 17.73 -17.76 4.73
CA ILE A 260 17.48 -17.99 3.30
C ILE A 260 18.79 -18.03 2.49
N LEU A 261 19.73 -17.11 2.79
CA LEU A 261 21.07 -17.11 2.21
C LEU A 261 22.09 -17.45 3.29
N LYS A 262 23.02 -18.35 2.97
CA LYS A 262 23.98 -18.95 3.93
C LYS A 262 25.40 -18.85 3.39
N GLN A 263 26.20 -17.94 3.95
CA GLN A 263 27.62 -17.74 3.62
C GLN A 263 27.86 -17.62 2.11
N VAL A 264 27.04 -16.81 1.44
CA VAL A 264 27.15 -16.60 -0.01
C VAL A 264 28.39 -15.78 -0.30
N ASN A 265 29.20 -16.27 -1.22
CA ASN A 265 30.36 -15.59 -1.77
C ASN A 265 30.19 -15.47 -3.28
N LEU A 266 30.35 -14.26 -3.82
CA LEU A 266 30.21 -13.97 -5.25
C LEU A 266 31.09 -12.77 -5.60
N THR A 267 31.80 -12.85 -6.70
CA THR A 267 32.42 -11.67 -7.35
C THR A 267 31.77 -11.53 -8.71
N LEU A 268 31.20 -10.36 -9.00
CA LEU A 268 30.65 -10.00 -10.31
C LEU A 268 31.56 -8.95 -10.94
N ASN A 269 32.16 -9.25 -12.09
CA ASN A 269 33.02 -8.32 -12.80
C ASN A 269 32.22 -7.55 -13.86
N LYS A 270 32.69 -6.35 -14.20
CA LYS A 270 32.09 -5.54 -15.25
C LYS A 270 32.15 -6.27 -16.59
N GLY A 271 31.02 -6.34 -17.28
CA GLY A 271 30.86 -7.04 -18.58
C GLY A 271 30.60 -8.53 -18.49
N ASP A 272 30.57 -9.15 -17.29
CA ASP A 272 30.21 -10.56 -17.11
C ASP A 272 28.75 -10.82 -17.52
N VAL A 273 28.51 -11.97 -18.14
CA VAL A 273 27.17 -12.56 -18.31
C VAL A 273 27.06 -13.76 -17.36
N VAL A 274 26.35 -13.57 -16.26
CA VAL A 274 26.21 -14.56 -15.19
C VAL A 274 24.80 -15.13 -15.19
N PHE A 275 24.67 -16.47 -15.27
CA PHE A 275 23.38 -17.14 -15.08
C PHE A 275 23.33 -17.75 -13.68
N LEU A 276 22.20 -17.57 -13.01
CA LEU A 276 21.89 -18.16 -11.72
C LEU A 276 20.73 -19.17 -11.89
N ILE A 277 20.99 -20.42 -11.55
CA ILE A 277 20.04 -21.53 -11.61
C ILE A 277 19.76 -22.09 -10.22
N GLY A 278 18.73 -22.90 -10.08
CA GLY A 278 18.40 -23.59 -8.83
C GLY A 278 16.89 -23.80 -8.66
N ALA A 279 16.51 -24.69 -7.76
CA ALA A 279 15.11 -25.01 -7.48
C ALA A 279 14.30 -23.80 -6.99
N ASN A 280 12.97 -23.88 -7.13
CA ASN A 280 12.08 -22.88 -6.53
C ASN A 280 12.25 -22.87 -5.00
N GLY A 281 12.30 -21.67 -4.41
CA GLY A 281 12.56 -21.51 -2.98
C GLY A 281 14.03 -21.66 -2.54
N SER A 282 14.99 -21.86 -3.46
CA SER A 282 16.42 -21.98 -3.12
C SER A 282 17.08 -20.67 -2.67
N GLY A 283 16.43 -19.50 -2.89
CA GLY A 283 16.95 -18.18 -2.51
C GLY A 283 17.42 -17.30 -3.69
N LYS A 284 17.15 -17.66 -4.96
CA LYS A 284 17.60 -16.91 -6.15
C LYS A 284 17.13 -15.47 -6.17
N SER A 285 15.82 -15.23 -6.07
CA SER A 285 15.26 -13.88 -6.09
C SER A 285 15.65 -13.06 -4.84
N THR A 286 15.89 -13.75 -3.70
CA THR A 286 16.43 -13.10 -2.50
C THR A 286 17.86 -12.64 -2.73
N LEU A 287 18.70 -13.48 -3.35
CA LEU A 287 20.07 -13.09 -3.72
C LEU A 287 20.06 -11.89 -4.69
N ALA A 288 19.17 -11.88 -5.67
CA ALA A 288 19.00 -10.76 -6.60
C ALA A 288 18.66 -9.45 -5.87
N LYS A 289 17.72 -9.49 -4.91
CA LYS A 289 17.34 -8.31 -4.10
C LYS A 289 18.48 -7.85 -3.17
N VAL A 290 19.30 -8.76 -2.66
CA VAL A 290 20.50 -8.40 -1.88
C VAL A 290 21.62 -7.86 -2.77
N LEU A 291 21.89 -8.48 -3.93
CA LEU A 291 22.88 -8.03 -4.89
C LEU A 291 22.60 -6.62 -5.40
N THR A 292 21.33 -6.29 -5.67
CA THR A 292 20.91 -4.93 -6.06
C THR A 292 20.94 -3.93 -4.90
N GLY A 293 21.21 -4.35 -3.67
CA GLY A 293 21.17 -3.49 -2.49
C GLY A 293 19.76 -3.09 -2.05
N ILE A 294 18.70 -3.69 -2.63
CA ILE A 294 17.30 -3.50 -2.18
C ILE A 294 17.13 -4.08 -0.78
N PHE A 295 17.72 -5.25 -0.52
CA PHE A 295 17.78 -5.85 0.80
C PHE A 295 19.15 -5.68 1.42
N THR A 296 19.17 -5.40 2.74
CA THR A 296 20.40 -5.30 3.52
C THR A 296 20.76 -6.68 4.06
N PRO A 297 21.98 -7.20 3.84
CA PRO A 297 22.39 -8.48 4.40
C PRO A 297 22.34 -8.47 5.93
N THR A 298 21.98 -9.62 6.52
CA THR A 298 21.95 -9.79 7.98
C THR A 298 23.36 -9.93 8.54
N ARG A 299 24.25 -10.59 7.79
CA ARG A 299 25.67 -10.76 8.10
C ARG A 299 26.48 -10.77 6.81
N GLY A 300 27.80 -10.59 6.95
CA GLY A 300 28.70 -10.52 5.82
C GLY A 300 28.78 -9.12 5.23
N GLN A 301 29.33 -8.99 4.03
CA GLN A 301 29.63 -7.70 3.43
C GLN A 301 29.31 -7.71 1.92
N LEU A 302 28.66 -6.64 1.47
CA LEU A 302 28.53 -6.26 0.07
C LEU A 302 29.47 -5.09 -0.17
N SER A 303 30.29 -5.17 -1.22
CA SER A 303 31.27 -4.13 -1.56
C SER A 303 31.37 -3.94 -3.07
N ILE A 304 31.80 -2.73 -3.49
CA ILE A 304 32.14 -2.37 -4.86
C ILE A 304 33.57 -1.88 -4.87
N ASP A 305 34.43 -2.49 -5.70
CA ASP A 305 35.90 -2.19 -5.79
C ASP A 305 36.56 -2.14 -4.40
N GLY A 306 36.20 -3.07 -3.52
CA GLY A 306 36.66 -3.15 -2.13
C GLY A 306 36.04 -2.12 -1.17
N ARG A 307 35.22 -1.18 -1.63
CA ARG A 307 34.50 -0.24 -0.76
C ARG A 307 33.20 -0.86 -0.25
N PRO A 308 32.96 -0.92 1.07
CA PRO A 308 31.74 -1.50 1.61
C PRO A 308 30.52 -0.66 1.28
N ILE A 309 29.39 -1.32 0.98
CA ILE A 309 28.08 -0.69 0.80
C ILE A 309 27.42 -0.56 2.17
N THR A 310 27.22 0.69 2.57
CA THR A 310 26.58 1.10 3.83
C THR A 310 25.27 1.82 3.53
N ASP A 311 24.52 2.20 4.54
CA ASP A 311 23.26 2.93 4.33
C ASP A 311 23.47 4.29 3.65
N THR A 312 24.65 4.90 3.85
CA THR A 312 24.98 6.22 3.28
C THR A 312 25.24 6.21 1.76
N ASN A 313 25.82 5.12 1.21
CA ASN A 313 26.16 5.00 -0.21
C ASN A 313 25.30 3.98 -0.96
N ARG A 314 24.35 3.31 -0.27
CA ARG A 314 23.47 2.30 -0.86
C ARG A 314 22.57 2.85 -1.96
N ALA A 315 22.10 4.10 -1.81
CA ALA A 315 21.29 4.77 -2.83
C ALA A 315 22.06 4.97 -4.13
N GLU A 316 23.33 5.35 -4.04
CA GLU A 316 24.26 5.47 -5.17
C GLU A 316 24.52 4.11 -5.82
N TYR A 317 24.86 3.10 -5.03
CA TYR A 317 25.07 1.74 -5.50
C TYR A 317 23.89 1.19 -6.30
N ARG A 318 22.66 1.41 -5.85
CA ARG A 318 21.45 0.98 -6.56
C ARG A 318 21.30 1.57 -7.94
N GLN A 319 21.85 2.76 -8.18
CA GLN A 319 21.79 3.43 -9.49
C GLN A 319 22.59 2.71 -10.59
N LEU A 320 23.45 1.77 -10.24
CA LEU A 320 24.16 0.92 -11.21
C LEU A 320 23.24 -0.12 -11.86
N PHE A 321 22.11 -0.42 -11.25
CA PHE A 321 21.23 -1.51 -11.66
C PHE A 321 19.96 -1.01 -12.35
N SER A 322 19.55 -1.74 -13.38
CA SER A 322 18.15 -1.83 -13.80
C SER A 322 17.71 -3.29 -13.69
N ALA A 323 16.57 -3.55 -13.07
CA ALA A 323 16.15 -4.91 -12.71
C ALA A 323 14.72 -5.20 -13.13
N ILE A 324 14.50 -6.41 -13.65
CA ILE A 324 13.18 -6.97 -13.92
C ILE A 324 12.99 -8.14 -12.96
N PHE A 325 12.23 -7.92 -11.89
CA PHE A 325 11.82 -8.96 -10.96
C PHE A 325 10.56 -9.69 -11.46
N SER A 326 10.26 -10.84 -10.89
CA SER A 326 9.09 -11.65 -11.27
C SER A 326 7.75 -10.93 -11.03
N ASP A 327 7.68 -10.05 -10.04
CA ASP A 327 6.53 -9.23 -9.63
C ASP A 327 6.59 -7.78 -10.16
N GLN A 328 7.24 -7.56 -11.29
CA GLN A 328 7.51 -6.25 -11.86
C GLN A 328 6.26 -5.37 -12.07
N TYR A 329 6.39 -4.08 -11.74
CA TYR A 329 5.43 -3.05 -12.08
C TYR A 329 5.91 -2.25 -13.30
N ILE A 330 5.02 -1.99 -14.26
CA ILE A 330 5.35 -1.22 -15.46
C ILE A 330 4.80 0.20 -15.31
N PHE A 331 5.72 1.14 -15.21
CA PHE A 331 5.39 2.57 -15.22
C PHE A 331 4.97 3.03 -16.62
N LYS A 332 4.03 3.98 -16.68
CA LYS A 332 3.54 4.54 -17.96
C LYS A 332 4.50 5.54 -18.60
N GLN A 333 5.60 5.85 -17.97
CA GLN A 333 6.59 6.82 -18.45
C GLN A 333 7.94 6.14 -18.65
N LEU A 334 8.51 6.34 -19.84
CA LEU A 334 9.91 6.02 -20.12
C LEU A 334 10.80 7.10 -19.55
N ILE A 335 11.87 6.68 -18.92
CA ILE A 335 12.90 7.55 -18.36
C ILE A 335 14.23 7.09 -18.92
N GLY A 336 15.02 8.01 -19.46
CA GLY A 336 16.38 7.76 -19.91
C GLY A 336 17.41 7.87 -18.78
N PRO A 337 18.70 7.86 -19.11
CA PRO A 337 19.78 7.98 -18.13
C PRO A 337 19.61 9.21 -17.25
N GLU A 338 19.90 9.07 -15.94
CA GLU A 338 19.85 10.15 -14.95
C GLU A 338 18.48 10.87 -14.85
N GLY A 339 17.40 10.23 -15.26
CA GLY A 339 16.05 10.82 -15.23
C GLY A 339 15.73 11.75 -16.40
N ASN A 340 16.64 11.86 -17.37
CA ASN A 340 16.43 12.67 -18.58
C ASN A 340 15.37 12.02 -19.51
N PRO A 341 14.82 12.77 -20.49
CA PRO A 341 14.01 12.18 -21.55
C PRO A 341 14.79 11.07 -22.28
N PRO A 342 14.13 9.96 -22.64
CA PRO A 342 14.78 8.84 -23.32
C PRO A 342 15.23 9.23 -24.73
N ASP A 343 16.34 8.62 -25.21
CA ASP A 343 16.71 8.69 -26.61
C ASP A 343 15.68 7.90 -27.45
N MET A 344 14.91 8.60 -28.25
CA MET A 344 13.86 8.00 -29.06
C MET A 344 14.41 7.08 -30.16
N SER A 345 15.65 7.27 -30.60
CA SER A 345 16.29 6.35 -31.57
C SER A 345 16.55 4.99 -30.92
N LEU A 346 17.06 4.98 -29.68
CA LEU A 346 17.25 3.78 -28.88
C LEU A 346 15.90 3.12 -28.54
N VAL A 347 14.90 3.91 -28.17
CA VAL A 347 13.55 3.42 -27.88
C VAL A 347 12.97 2.70 -29.09
N HIS A 348 13.02 3.28 -30.28
CA HIS A 348 12.48 2.66 -31.50
C HIS A 348 13.29 1.42 -31.93
N HIS A 349 14.61 1.44 -31.75
CA HIS A 349 15.46 0.27 -32.00
C HIS A 349 15.02 -0.91 -31.10
N TRP A 350 14.94 -0.71 -29.81
CA TRP A 350 14.54 -1.77 -28.87
C TRP A 350 13.06 -2.15 -28.96
N GLN A 351 12.16 -1.21 -29.29
CA GLN A 351 10.77 -1.52 -29.59
C GLN A 351 10.67 -2.50 -30.75
N HIS A 352 11.51 -2.32 -31.80
CA HIS A 352 11.60 -3.24 -32.93
C HIS A 352 12.18 -4.60 -32.52
N ARG A 353 13.32 -4.59 -31.83
CA ARG A 353 13.98 -5.84 -31.35
C ARG A 353 13.08 -6.67 -30.47
N LEU A 354 12.24 -6.04 -29.63
CA LEU A 354 11.29 -6.68 -28.72
C LEU A 354 9.92 -6.97 -29.36
N GLN A 355 9.74 -6.69 -30.67
CA GLN A 355 8.49 -6.93 -31.40
C GLN A 355 7.27 -6.26 -30.78
N LEU A 356 7.42 -5.00 -30.34
CA LEU A 356 6.38 -4.23 -29.67
C LEU A 356 5.73 -3.14 -30.56
N GLN A 357 6.18 -2.93 -31.81
CA GLN A 357 5.77 -1.80 -32.67
C GLN A 357 4.26 -1.70 -32.86
N ASN A 358 3.58 -2.86 -33.05
CA ASN A 358 2.15 -2.93 -33.30
C ASN A 358 1.31 -3.14 -32.02
N LYS A 359 1.94 -3.09 -30.84
CA LYS A 359 1.30 -3.42 -29.56
C LYS A 359 1.40 -2.31 -28.53
N VAL A 360 2.41 -1.47 -28.64
CA VAL A 360 2.67 -0.37 -27.71
C VAL A 360 2.87 0.89 -28.52
N SER A 361 2.01 1.89 -28.29
CA SER A 361 2.24 3.24 -28.80
C SER A 361 3.04 4.05 -27.78
N ILE A 362 3.97 4.85 -28.30
CA ILE A 362 4.85 5.69 -27.49
C ILE A 362 4.64 7.13 -27.99
N GLU A 363 4.12 8.00 -27.11
CA GLU A 363 3.91 9.41 -27.38
C GLU A 363 4.82 10.25 -26.50
N GLY A 364 5.91 10.76 -27.05
CA GLY A 364 7.00 11.33 -26.27
C GLY A 364 7.60 10.27 -25.37
N SER A 365 7.52 10.45 -24.04
CA SER A 365 7.97 9.46 -23.04
C SER A 365 6.82 8.62 -22.44
N LYS A 366 5.58 8.77 -22.91
CA LYS A 366 4.42 8.04 -22.36
C LYS A 366 4.16 6.75 -23.13
N LEU A 367 3.96 5.67 -22.37
CA LEU A 367 3.63 4.33 -22.87
C LEU A 367 2.12 4.07 -22.81
N SER A 368 1.56 3.54 -23.87
CA SER A 368 0.26 2.87 -23.83
C SER A 368 0.47 1.42 -23.41
N THR A 369 -0.12 1.02 -22.28
CA THR A 369 0.06 -0.31 -21.70
C THR A 369 -1.21 -1.17 -21.74
N ASP A 370 -2.22 -0.75 -22.50
CA ASP A 370 -3.52 -1.42 -22.54
C ASP A 370 -3.45 -2.75 -23.31
N LYS A 371 -4.05 -3.79 -22.72
CA LYS A 371 -4.28 -5.12 -23.33
C LYS A 371 -3.02 -5.89 -23.79
N LEU A 372 -1.94 -5.80 -23.03
CA LEU A 372 -0.75 -6.61 -23.28
C LEU A 372 -0.88 -8.02 -22.67
N SER A 373 -0.41 -9.05 -23.40
CA SER A 373 -0.20 -10.39 -22.83
C SER A 373 0.94 -10.37 -21.79
N GLN A 374 1.05 -11.42 -20.97
CA GLN A 374 2.12 -11.53 -19.98
C GLN A 374 3.52 -11.45 -20.59
N GLY A 375 3.77 -12.18 -21.69
CA GLY A 375 5.02 -12.09 -22.44
C GLY A 375 5.28 -10.70 -23.01
N GLN A 376 4.25 -10.01 -23.55
CA GLN A 376 4.39 -8.64 -24.04
C GLN A 376 4.68 -7.64 -22.92
N ARG A 377 4.11 -7.84 -21.73
CA ARG A 377 4.44 -7.03 -20.54
C ARG A 377 5.91 -7.18 -20.15
N LYS A 378 6.44 -8.41 -20.13
CA LYS A 378 7.87 -8.65 -19.87
C LYS A 378 8.76 -8.03 -20.95
N ARG A 379 8.36 -8.06 -22.23
CA ARG A 379 9.08 -7.35 -23.31
C ARG A 379 9.05 -5.84 -23.09
N LEU A 380 7.92 -5.28 -22.69
CA LEU A 380 7.82 -3.85 -22.38
C LEU A 380 8.69 -3.47 -21.19
N ALA A 381 8.75 -4.30 -20.13
CA ALA A 381 9.67 -4.10 -19.03
C ALA A 381 11.14 -4.13 -19.48
N MET A 382 11.51 -5.02 -20.41
CA MET A 382 12.85 -5.01 -20.99
C MET A 382 13.15 -3.70 -21.74
N LEU A 383 12.16 -3.18 -22.50
CA LEU A 383 12.30 -1.87 -23.15
C LEU A 383 12.61 -0.77 -22.13
N THR A 384 11.83 -0.68 -21.05
CA THR A 384 12.06 0.32 -20.00
C THR A 384 13.43 0.17 -19.37
N THR A 385 13.82 -1.06 -19.02
CA THR A 385 15.10 -1.40 -18.39
C THR A 385 16.31 -1.02 -19.27
N VAL A 386 16.26 -1.29 -20.57
CA VAL A 386 17.38 -0.98 -21.48
C VAL A 386 17.47 0.51 -21.77
N VAL A 387 16.34 1.20 -21.86
CA VAL A 387 16.30 2.65 -22.12
C VAL A 387 16.85 3.47 -20.94
N GLU A 388 16.77 2.97 -19.71
CA GLU A 388 17.41 3.56 -18.52
C GLU A 388 18.95 3.57 -18.60
N ASP A 389 19.52 2.74 -19.48
CA ASP A 389 20.95 2.65 -19.82
C ASP A 389 21.88 2.41 -18.64
N LYS A 390 21.44 1.63 -17.63
CA LYS A 390 22.27 1.26 -16.48
C LYS A 390 23.35 0.24 -16.85
N ASP A 391 24.42 0.20 -16.05
CA ASP A 391 25.58 -0.67 -16.30
C ASP A 391 25.25 -2.15 -16.07
N ILE A 392 24.37 -2.46 -15.10
CA ILE A 392 24.03 -3.83 -14.72
C ILE A 392 22.55 -4.08 -14.95
N LEU A 393 22.25 -5.10 -15.73
CA LEU A 393 20.88 -5.58 -15.96
C LEU A 393 20.65 -6.87 -15.20
N LEU A 394 19.68 -6.86 -14.29
CA LEU A 394 19.25 -8.05 -13.55
C LEU A 394 17.90 -8.52 -14.08
N LEU A 395 17.82 -9.78 -14.51
CA LEU A 395 16.63 -10.37 -15.12
C LEU A 395 16.21 -11.61 -14.33
N ASP A 396 15.08 -11.52 -13.60
CA ASP A 396 14.56 -12.65 -12.81
C ASP A 396 13.45 -13.37 -13.59
N GLU A 397 13.79 -14.58 -14.09
CA GLU A 397 12.90 -15.46 -14.88
C GLU A 397 12.17 -14.77 -16.04
N TRP A 398 12.86 -13.83 -16.69
CA TRP A 398 12.25 -13.00 -17.74
C TRP A 398 11.78 -13.82 -18.94
N ALA A 399 12.56 -14.83 -19.36
CA ALA A 399 12.30 -15.64 -20.54
C ALA A 399 11.19 -16.69 -20.33
N ALA A 400 10.79 -16.99 -19.09
CA ALA A 400 9.85 -18.08 -18.78
C ALA A 400 8.48 -17.92 -19.49
N ASP A 401 7.98 -16.68 -19.64
CA ASP A 401 6.67 -16.40 -20.26
C ASP A 401 6.77 -16.05 -21.75
N GLN A 402 7.92 -16.27 -22.38
CA GLN A 402 8.13 -16.02 -23.80
C GLN A 402 7.83 -17.26 -24.65
N ASP A 403 7.34 -17.04 -25.87
CA ASP A 403 7.21 -18.11 -26.84
C ASP A 403 8.60 -18.69 -27.22
N PRO A 404 8.68 -19.96 -27.66
CA PRO A 404 9.95 -20.60 -27.94
C PRO A 404 10.83 -19.89 -28.98
N ALA A 405 10.21 -19.23 -29.96
CA ALA A 405 10.95 -18.51 -31.02
C ALA A 405 11.58 -17.24 -30.43
N PHE A 406 10.81 -16.47 -29.65
CA PHE A 406 11.34 -15.27 -29.03
C PHE A 406 12.33 -15.57 -27.90
N ARG A 407 12.13 -16.66 -27.14
CA ARG A 407 13.09 -17.14 -26.14
C ARG A 407 14.46 -17.43 -26.79
N ARG A 408 14.47 -18.08 -27.95
CA ARG A 408 15.71 -18.29 -28.75
C ARG A 408 16.33 -16.94 -29.14
N THR A 409 15.55 -16.00 -29.64
CA THR A 409 16.01 -14.64 -29.98
C THR A 409 16.66 -13.94 -28.78
N PHE A 410 16.04 -14.09 -27.61
CA PHE A 410 16.60 -13.48 -26.39
C PHE A 410 17.99 -14.00 -26.06
N TYR A 411 18.15 -15.32 -25.97
CA TYR A 411 19.45 -15.90 -25.60
C TYR A 411 20.51 -15.76 -26.69
N GLN A 412 20.14 -15.97 -27.96
CA GLN A 412 21.10 -15.99 -29.07
C GLN A 412 21.39 -14.62 -29.69
N SER A 413 20.55 -13.62 -29.48
CA SER A 413 20.71 -12.31 -30.12
C SER A 413 20.68 -11.16 -29.13
N LEU A 414 19.70 -11.07 -28.23
CA LEU A 414 19.58 -9.89 -27.33
C LEU A 414 20.65 -9.89 -26.23
N ILE A 415 20.98 -11.02 -25.63
CA ILE A 415 22.04 -11.13 -24.63
C ILE A 415 23.42 -10.76 -25.24
N PRO A 416 23.85 -11.32 -26.38
CA PRO A 416 25.10 -10.87 -27.02
C PRO A 416 25.11 -9.39 -27.40
N GLU A 417 23.98 -8.85 -27.85
CA GLU A 417 23.87 -7.42 -28.18
C GLU A 417 24.05 -6.54 -26.94
N LEU A 418 23.39 -6.88 -25.81
CA LEU A 418 23.55 -6.17 -24.54
C LEU A 418 24.99 -6.27 -24.02
N LYS A 419 25.63 -7.44 -24.13
CA LYS A 419 27.04 -7.62 -23.79
C LYS A 419 27.95 -6.76 -24.66
N ALA A 420 27.70 -6.69 -25.97
CA ALA A 420 28.46 -5.85 -26.90
C ALA A 420 28.32 -4.35 -26.59
N LEU A 421 27.20 -3.94 -25.99
CA LEU A 421 27.02 -2.58 -25.45
C LEU A 421 27.74 -2.34 -24.11
N GLY A 422 28.53 -3.32 -23.64
CA GLY A 422 29.30 -3.22 -22.39
C GLY A 422 28.49 -3.45 -21.12
N LYS A 423 27.25 -3.98 -21.22
CA LYS A 423 26.40 -4.25 -20.06
C LYS A 423 26.85 -5.51 -19.33
N THR A 424 26.77 -5.47 -18.00
CA THR A 424 26.89 -6.65 -17.13
C THR A 424 25.51 -7.26 -16.94
N LEU A 425 25.38 -8.57 -17.14
CA LEU A 425 24.11 -9.25 -17.10
C LEU A 425 24.09 -10.27 -15.97
N PHE A 426 23.08 -10.17 -15.07
CA PHE A 426 22.80 -11.17 -14.06
C PHE A 426 21.39 -11.76 -14.31
N ILE A 427 21.34 -13.00 -14.78
CA ILE A 427 20.12 -13.61 -15.29
C ILE A 427 19.75 -14.83 -14.47
N ILE A 428 18.59 -14.82 -13.83
CA ILE A 428 18.00 -16.01 -13.20
C ILE A 428 17.18 -16.72 -14.27
N SER A 429 17.52 -17.99 -14.54
CA SER A 429 16.87 -18.77 -15.58
C SER A 429 16.77 -20.25 -15.23
N HIS A 430 15.76 -20.92 -15.77
CA HIS A 430 15.57 -22.37 -15.77
C HIS A 430 15.76 -22.99 -17.16
N ASP A 431 16.17 -22.18 -18.16
CA ASP A 431 16.29 -22.60 -19.56
C ASP A 431 17.65 -23.24 -19.81
N ASP A 432 17.77 -24.55 -19.53
CA ASP A 432 18.98 -25.35 -19.62
C ASP A 432 19.64 -25.36 -21.01
N SER A 433 18.83 -25.32 -22.07
CA SER A 433 19.28 -25.29 -23.46
C SER A 433 20.17 -24.08 -23.82
N TYR A 434 20.25 -23.06 -22.94
CA TYR A 434 20.96 -21.82 -23.23
C TYR A 434 22.08 -21.47 -22.23
N PHE A 435 22.44 -22.41 -21.33
CA PHE A 435 23.48 -22.17 -20.31
C PHE A 435 24.87 -21.93 -20.93
N GLU A 436 25.09 -22.36 -22.18
CA GLU A 436 26.32 -22.09 -22.93
C GLU A 436 26.56 -20.61 -23.24
N HIS A 437 25.49 -19.79 -23.25
CA HIS A 437 25.59 -18.35 -23.50
C HIS A 437 26.07 -17.56 -22.27
N ALA A 438 26.20 -18.19 -21.11
CA ALA A 438 26.73 -17.57 -19.91
C ALA A 438 28.26 -17.66 -19.85
N ASP A 439 28.92 -16.56 -19.46
CA ASP A 439 30.35 -16.61 -19.11
C ASP A 439 30.54 -17.44 -17.83
N ARG A 440 29.60 -17.29 -16.86
CA ARG A 440 29.61 -18.02 -15.58
C ARG A 440 28.22 -18.56 -15.26
N LEU A 441 28.19 -19.78 -14.76
CA LEU A 441 26.95 -20.45 -14.33
C LEU A 441 27.00 -20.74 -12.83
N LEU A 442 26.08 -20.18 -12.10
CA LEU A 442 25.95 -20.30 -10.64
C LEU A 442 24.74 -21.16 -10.29
N LEU A 443 24.89 -22.06 -9.33
CA LEU A 443 23.82 -22.89 -8.77
C LEU A 443 23.50 -22.44 -7.34
N MET A 444 22.24 -22.08 -7.11
CA MET A 444 21.71 -21.83 -5.77
C MET A 444 21.06 -23.11 -5.23
N LYS A 445 21.60 -23.64 -4.14
CA LYS A 445 21.08 -24.86 -3.49
C LYS A 445 20.96 -24.65 -1.98
N GLN A 446 19.73 -24.69 -1.45
CA GLN A 446 19.45 -24.53 -0.02
C GLN A 446 20.11 -23.29 0.63
N GLY A 447 20.09 -22.17 -0.07
CA GLY A 447 20.66 -20.89 0.38
C GLY A 447 22.18 -20.76 0.18
N LYS A 448 22.85 -21.74 -0.38
CA LYS A 448 24.29 -21.70 -0.70
C LYS A 448 24.50 -21.49 -2.20
N LEU A 449 25.50 -20.72 -2.55
CA LEU A 449 25.88 -20.45 -3.94
C LEU A 449 27.10 -21.28 -4.31
N ILE A 450 27.02 -21.96 -5.46
CA ILE A 450 28.09 -22.81 -6.01
C ILE A 450 28.33 -22.39 -7.44
N GLU A 451 29.56 -22.08 -7.81
CA GLU A 451 29.92 -21.85 -9.21
C GLU A 451 30.25 -23.16 -9.89
N LEU A 452 29.58 -23.43 -11.03
CA LEU A 452 29.73 -24.68 -11.78
C LEU A 452 30.95 -24.59 -12.72
N ASN A 453 31.80 -25.61 -12.66
CA ASN A 453 32.93 -25.73 -13.60
C ASN A 453 32.43 -26.16 -15.01
N PRO A 454 33.28 -26.08 -16.09
CA PRO A 454 32.85 -26.39 -17.46
C PRO A 454 32.28 -27.80 -17.66
N GLU A 455 32.73 -28.80 -16.90
CA GLU A 455 32.21 -30.17 -16.97
C GLU A 455 30.83 -30.28 -16.32
N GLN A 456 30.67 -29.64 -15.16
CA GLN A 456 29.39 -29.55 -14.46
C GLN A 456 28.33 -28.74 -15.24
N ARG A 457 28.75 -27.73 -16.03
CA ARG A 457 27.84 -26.97 -16.92
C ARG A 457 27.26 -27.88 -18.02
N LYS A 458 28.09 -28.76 -18.63
CA LYS A 458 27.62 -29.71 -19.63
C LYS A 458 26.68 -30.76 -19.02
N GLN A 459 26.95 -31.21 -17.79
CA GLN A 459 26.05 -32.10 -17.05
C GLN A 459 24.75 -31.38 -16.64
N ALA A 460 24.83 -30.15 -16.18
CA ALA A 460 23.65 -29.37 -15.81
C ALA A 460 22.72 -29.11 -17.02
N SER A 461 23.27 -28.95 -18.22
CA SER A 461 22.48 -28.91 -19.47
C SER A 461 21.89 -30.27 -19.86
N ALA A 462 22.52 -31.38 -19.46
CA ALA A 462 22.03 -32.74 -19.77
C ALA A 462 21.05 -33.27 -18.70
N ASP A 463 21.26 -32.89 -17.43
CA ASP A 463 20.60 -33.47 -16.25
C ASP A 463 19.81 -32.40 -15.44
N ALA A 464 19.44 -31.27 -16.03
CA ALA A 464 18.75 -30.17 -15.33
C ALA A 464 17.48 -30.64 -14.60
N ILE A 465 16.89 -31.76 -15.00
CA ILE A 465 15.74 -32.39 -14.35
C ILE A 465 16.15 -33.22 -13.12
N SER A 466 17.38 -33.75 -13.06
CA SER A 466 17.81 -34.63 -11.96
C SER A 466 18.56 -33.93 -10.81
N MET A 467 19.04 -32.67 -11.03
CA MET A 467 19.72 -31.88 -10.01
C MET A 467 18.80 -30.85 -9.29
N LEU A 468 17.56 -30.66 -9.77
CA LEU A 468 16.51 -29.88 -9.15
C LEU A 468 15.66 -30.74 -8.22
#